data_f9a83d31a1f8f8fd7dc6f6f9e1097a07
#
_entry.id   f9a83d31a1f8f8fd7dc6f6f9e1097a07
#
_cell.length_a   1.000
_cell.length_b   1.000
_cell.length_c   1.000
_cell.angle_alpha   90.00
_cell.angle_beta   90.00
_cell.angle_gamma   90.00
#
_symmetry.space_group_name_H-M   'P 1'
#
loop_
_entity.id
_entity.type
_entity.pdbx_description
1 polymer ?
#
loop_
_entity_poly.entity_id
_entity_poly.type
_entity_poly.pdbx_seq_one_letter_code
_entity_poly.pdbx_strand_id
1 'polypeptide(L)'
;LRQESTEGRTAELIGRSPELQALLGEYGLTTADVVDYHRYPIADNDSPQLSADRLEYTLGDLRCYGFAGEAAIRAFYEDLTVWRDEAGRPELAFRTPETACAFTEAALRTARVYVADEDRFAMQALADLLRSAVGR
;
A
#
# COMPACT_ATOMS: atom_id res chain seq x y z
N LEU A 1 -17.28 2.98 -18.57
CA LEU A 1 -16.89 2.29 -17.33
C LEU A 1 -16.81 3.34 -16.24
N ARG A 2 -17.62 3.21 -15.19
CA ARG A 2 -17.40 3.98 -13.98
C ARG A 2 -16.18 3.40 -13.29
N GLN A 3 -15.25 4.24 -12.90
CA GLN A 3 -14.13 3.85 -12.07
C GLN A 3 -14.67 3.67 -10.65
N GLU A 4 -15.10 2.44 -10.34
CA GLU A 4 -15.54 2.10 -8.99
C GLU A 4 -14.37 1.45 -8.28
N SER A 5 -13.99 2.04 -7.16
CA SER A 5 -13.02 1.43 -6.25
C SER A 5 -13.59 0.13 -5.69
N THR A 6 -12.76 -0.91 -5.63
CA THR A 6 -13.11 -2.17 -4.96
C THR A 6 -13.25 -1.98 -3.44
N GLU A 7 -12.68 -0.93 -2.89
CA GLU A 7 -12.72 -0.60 -1.46
C GLU A 7 -14.15 -0.47 -0.93
N GLY A 8 -15.06 0.16 -1.70
CA GLY A 8 -16.47 0.25 -1.34
C GLY A 8 -17.21 -1.10 -1.28
N ARG A 9 -16.57 -2.19 -1.76
CA ARG A 9 -17.13 -3.53 -1.77
C ARG A 9 -16.44 -4.50 -0.80
N THR A 10 -15.49 -4.03 0.00
CA THR A 10 -14.69 -4.87 0.89
C THR A 10 -15.58 -5.69 1.84
N ALA A 11 -16.58 -5.05 2.46
CA ALA A 11 -17.55 -5.74 3.33
C ALA A 11 -18.28 -6.88 2.62
N GLU A 12 -18.74 -6.62 1.38
CA GLU A 12 -19.44 -7.62 0.56
C GLU A 12 -18.53 -8.78 0.19
N LEU A 13 -17.31 -8.49 -0.23
CA LEU A 13 -16.32 -9.50 -0.64
C LEU A 13 -15.94 -10.40 0.52
N ILE A 14 -15.61 -9.82 1.68
CA ILE A 14 -15.28 -10.56 2.89
C ILE A 14 -16.50 -11.37 3.38
N GLY A 15 -17.68 -10.75 3.40
CA GLY A 15 -18.91 -11.41 3.87
C GLY A 15 -19.36 -12.60 3.02
N ARG A 16 -18.98 -12.62 1.73
CA ARG A 16 -19.30 -13.71 0.79
C ARG A 16 -18.28 -14.86 0.80
N SER A 17 -17.12 -14.70 1.43
CA SER A 17 -16.10 -15.75 1.51
C SER A 17 -16.23 -16.54 2.82
N PRO A 18 -16.70 -17.81 2.78
CA PRO A 18 -16.75 -18.66 3.97
C PRO A 18 -15.37 -18.87 4.59
N GLU A 19 -14.31 -18.93 3.78
CA GLU A 19 -12.93 -19.10 4.22
C GLU A 19 -12.47 -17.91 5.05
N LEU A 20 -12.73 -16.67 4.57
CA LEU A 20 -12.39 -15.46 5.31
C LEU A 20 -13.21 -15.33 6.60
N GLN A 21 -14.49 -15.68 6.56
CA GLN A 21 -15.34 -15.69 7.76
C GLN A 21 -14.84 -16.69 8.81
N ALA A 22 -14.45 -17.91 8.40
CA ALA A 22 -13.87 -18.91 9.29
C ALA A 22 -12.55 -18.40 9.90
N LEU A 23 -11.67 -17.85 9.08
CA LEU A 23 -10.39 -17.29 9.54
C LEU A 23 -10.58 -16.15 10.54
N LEU A 24 -11.47 -15.20 10.26
CA LEU A 24 -11.79 -14.13 11.20
C LEU A 24 -12.30 -14.68 12.53
N GLY A 25 -13.19 -15.71 12.48
CA GLY A 25 -13.70 -16.37 13.67
C GLY A 25 -12.62 -17.04 14.52
N GLU A 26 -11.59 -17.63 13.91
CA GLU A 26 -10.45 -18.22 14.62
C GLU A 26 -9.68 -17.18 15.46
N TYR A 27 -9.64 -15.94 14.99
CA TYR A 27 -8.99 -14.81 15.69
C TYR A 27 -9.97 -13.99 16.57
N GLY A 28 -11.22 -14.40 16.66
CA GLY A 28 -12.25 -13.67 17.41
C GLY A 28 -12.59 -12.31 16.78
N LEU A 29 -12.37 -12.16 15.48
CA LEU A 29 -12.66 -10.96 14.71
C LEU A 29 -13.96 -11.12 13.91
N THR A 30 -14.57 -10.00 13.57
CA THR A 30 -15.72 -9.90 12.68
C THR A 30 -15.38 -9.14 11.42
N THR A 31 -16.22 -9.23 10.39
CA THR A 31 -16.09 -8.41 9.18
C THR A 31 -16.01 -6.92 9.53
N ALA A 32 -16.79 -6.44 10.52
CA ALA A 32 -16.78 -5.03 10.92
C ALA A 32 -15.45 -4.56 11.51
N ASP A 33 -14.67 -5.46 12.09
CA ASP A 33 -13.36 -5.12 12.65
C ASP A 33 -12.29 -4.89 11.59
N VAL A 34 -12.45 -5.43 10.39
CA VAL A 34 -11.43 -5.40 9.33
C VAL A 34 -11.84 -4.58 8.10
N VAL A 35 -13.11 -4.23 7.93
CA VAL A 35 -13.60 -3.48 6.77
C VAL A 35 -13.14 -2.04 6.77
N ASP A 36 -13.17 -1.40 7.92
CA ASP A 36 -12.69 -0.01 8.08
C ASP A 36 -11.24 -0.03 8.57
N TYR A 37 -10.32 -0.36 7.65
CA TYR A 37 -8.90 -0.42 7.96
C TYR A 37 -8.26 0.94 8.25
N HIS A 38 -8.91 2.06 7.87
CA HIS A 38 -8.50 3.42 8.23
C HIS A 38 -8.52 3.69 9.74
N ARG A 39 -9.22 2.85 10.52
CA ARG A 39 -9.14 2.85 12.00
C ARG A 39 -7.76 2.50 12.53
N TYR A 40 -6.93 1.90 11.70
CA TYR A 40 -5.60 1.40 12.05
C TYR A 40 -4.53 2.23 11.34
N PRO A 41 -4.03 3.32 11.95
CA PRO A 41 -3.13 4.26 11.29
C PRO A 41 -1.78 3.65 10.87
N ILE A 42 -1.42 2.48 11.44
CA ILE A 42 -0.28 1.71 10.98
C ILE A 42 -0.59 0.99 9.66
N ALA A 43 -1.83 0.50 9.47
CA ALA A 43 -2.22 -0.21 8.26
C ALA A 43 -2.34 0.76 7.08
N ASP A 44 -3.11 1.82 7.26
CA ASP A 44 -3.24 2.91 6.29
C ASP A 44 -3.51 4.25 6.99
N ASN A 45 -3.10 5.34 6.37
CA ASN A 45 -3.22 6.69 6.90
C ASN A 45 -3.13 7.72 5.77
N ASP A 46 -3.35 9.00 6.10
CA ASP A 46 -3.22 10.09 5.15
C ASP A 46 -1.75 10.34 4.74
N SER A 47 -1.56 10.63 3.46
CA SER A 47 -0.26 11.08 2.94
C SER A 47 0.13 12.42 3.61
N PRO A 48 1.39 12.65 3.97
CA PRO A 48 2.61 11.91 3.60
C PRO A 48 3.09 10.87 4.64
N GLN A 49 2.28 10.52 5.62
CA GLN A 49 2.68 9.58 6.67
C GLN A 49 2.96 8.19 6.10
N LEU A 50 3.89 7.46 6.72
CA LEU A 50 4.20 6.09 6.33
C LEU A 50 3.14 5.14 6.90
N SER A 51 2.60 4.25 6.06
CA SER A 51 1.72 3.16 6.45
C SER A 51 2.28 1.83 5.97
N ALA A 52 1.76 0.72 6.49
CA ALA A 52 2.14 -0.61 6.05
C ALA A 52 1.81 -0.82 4.57
N ASP A 53 0.67 -0.30 4.09
CA ASP A 53 0.27 -0.32 2.69
C ASP A 53 1.29 0.41 1.80
N ARG A 54 1.60 1.68 2.12
CA ARG A 54 2.61 2.45 1.36
C ARG A 54 4.00 1.82 1.39
N LEU A 55 4.40 1.30 2.56
CA LEU A 55 5.67 0.62 2.71
C LEU A 55 5.75 -0.62 1.81
N GLU A 56 4.72 -1.45 1.83
CA GLU A 56 4.67 -2.71 1.09
C GLU A 56 4.83 -2.46 -0.41
N TYR A 57 3.98 -1.63 -1.01
CA TYR A 57 4.10 -1.38 -2.44
C TYR A 57 5.40 -0.63 -2.79
N THR A 58 5.89 0.29 -1.94
CA THR A 58 7.15 0.98 -2.20
C THR A 58 8.33 0.00 -2.21
N LEU A 59 8.43 -0.89 -1.23
CA LEU A 59 9.49 -1.92 -1.20
C LEU A 59 9.39 -2.88 -2.39
N GLY A 60 8.18 -3.28 -2.76
CA GLY A 60 7.90 -4.10 -3.92
C GLY A 60 8.37 -3.42 -5.21
N ASP A 61 8.02 -2.16 -5.40
CA ASP A 61 8.39 -1.39 -6.57
C ASP A 61 9.89 -1.10 -6.64
N LEU A 62 10.53 -0.78 -5.52
CA LEU A 62 11.98 -0.65 -5.45
C LEU A 62 12.68 -1.92 -5.97
N ARG A 63 12.15 -3.08 -5.62
CA ARG A 63 12.65 -4.37 -6.08
C ARG A 63 12.36 -4.59 -7.56
N CYS A 64 11.13 -4.35 -8.01
CA CYS A 64 10.68 -4.61 -9.38
C CYS A 64 11.37 -3.70 -10.40
N TYR A 65 11.56 -2.42 -10.06
CA TYR A 65 12.28 -1.47 -10.92
C TYR A 65 13.80 -1.57 -10.79
N GLY A 66 14.33 -2.40 -9.89
CA GLY A 66 15.76 -2.55 -9.68
C GLY A 66 16.42 -1.34 -9.01
N PHE A 67 15.65 -0.51 -8.31
CA PHE A 67 16.18 0.67 -7.60
C PHE A 67 16.80 0.32 -6.24
N ALA A 68 16.43 -0.82 -5.67
CA ALA A 68 17.06 -1.38 -4.48
C ALA A 68 17.22 -2.90 -4.59
N GLY A 69 18.36 -3.40 -4.15
CA GLY A 69 18.59 -4.84 -4.01
C GLY A 69 17.99 -5.39 -2.72
N GLU A 70 17.94 -6.73 -2.62
CA GLU A 70 17.33 -7.43 -1.49
C GLU A 70 17.94 -7.02 -0.13
N ALA A 71 19.26 -6.83 -0.05
CA ALA A 71 19.92 -6.41 1.18
C ALA A 71 19.47 -5.02 1.66
N ALA A 72 19.28 -4.06 0.73
CA ALA A 72 18.80 -2.73 1.06
C ALA A 72 17.34 -2.77 1.50
N ILE A 73 16.49 -3.54 0.82
CA ILE A 73 15.08 -3.72 1.18
C ILE A 73 14.96 -4.34 2.57
N ARG A 74 15.77 -5.35 2.86
CA ARG A 74 15.83 -5.98 4.19
C ARG A 74 16.28 -4.97 5.26
N ALA A 75 17.29 -4.16 4.98
CA ALA A 75 17.75 -3.13 5.92
C ALA A 75 16.65 -2.08 6.21
N PHE A 76 15.90 -1.65 5.20
CA PHE A 76 14.73 -0.78 5.40
C PHE A 76 13.70 -1.43 6.31
N TYR A 77 13.36 -2.69 6.05
CA TYR A 77 12.36 -3.41 6.84
C TYR A 77 12.81 -3.63 8.29
N GLU A 78 14.07 -4.02 8.52
CA GLU A 78 14.62 -4.28 9.85
C GLU A 78 14.77 -3.03 10.71
N ASP A 79 14.88 -1.84 10.09
CA ASP A 79 14.97 -0.56 10.81
C ASP A 79 13.61 0.03 11.18
N LEU A 80 12.49 -0.61 10.79
CA LEU A 80 11.16 -0.13 11.11
C LEU A 80 10.87 -0.18 12.62
N THR A 81 10.08 0.78 13.04
CA THR A 81 9.58 0.87 14.40
C THR A 81 8.19 1.52 14.42
N VAL A 82 7.50 1.38 15.54
CA VAL A 82 6.28 2.14 15.80
C VAL A 82 6.63 3.28 16.74
N TRP A 83 6.43 4.48 16.28
CA TRP A 83 6.55 5.70 17.07
C TRP A 83 5.16 6.14 17.56
N ARG A 84 5.10 7.07 18.50
CA ARG A 84 3.86 7.73 18.87
C ARG A 84 4.01 9.23 18.68
N ASP A 85 3.03 9.83 18.00
CA ASP A 85 2.97 11.27 17.82
C ASP A 85 2.65 12.00 19.12
N GLU A 86 2.59 13.33 19.09
CA GLU A 86 2.29 14.16 20.27
C GLU A 86 0.90 13.87 20.87
N ALA A 87 -0.04 13.35 20.08
CA ALA A 87 -1.37 12.92 20.53
C ALA A 87 -1.39 11.47 21.03
N GLY A 88 -0.25 10.77 21.04
CA GLY A 88 -0.11 9.38 21.46
C GLY A 88 -0.56 8.35 20.39
N ARG A 89 -0.87 8.79 19.17
CA ARG A 89 -1.29 7.89 18.08
C ARG A 89 -0.09 7.13 17.54
N PRO A 90 -0.23 5.82 17.24
CA PRO A 90 0.85 5.04 16.68
C PRO A 90 1.15 5.49 15.23
N GLU A 91 2.42 5.60 14.90
CA GLU A 91 2.92 5.98 13.59
C GLU A 91 4.07 5.05 13.19
N LEU A 92 4.09 4.62 11.94
CA LEU A 92 5.18 3.81 11.40
C LEU A 92 6.36 4.73 11.08
N ALA A 93 7.55 4.38 11.54
CA ALA A 93 8.75 5.19 11.38
C ALA A 93 10.00 4.30 11.23
N PHE A 94 11.12 4.92 10.89
CA PHE A 94 12.45 4.31 10.95
C PHE A 94 13.14 4.69 12.27
N ARG A 95 13.95 3.77 12.80
CA ARG A 95 14.74 4.02 14.02
C ARG A 95 15.87 5.01 13.78
N THR A 96 16.47 4.97 12.58
CA THR A 96 17.62 5.79 12.23
C THR A 96 17.28 6.80 11.14
N PRO A 97 17.70 8.09 11.30
CA PRO A 97 17.49 9.10 10.27
C PRO A 97 18.15 8.74 8.94
N GLU A 98 19.29 8.06 8.99
CA GLU A 98 20.05 7.63 7.83
C GLU A 98 19.22 6.66 6.97
N THR A 99 18.57 5.69 7.60
CA THR A 99 17.67 4.74 6.92
C THR A 99 16.45 5.45 6.37
N ALA A 100 15.85 6.37 7.13
CA ALA A 100 14.72 7.17 6.66
C ALA A 100 15.07 7.99 5.42
N CYS A 101 16.23 8.65 5.40
CA CYS A 101 16.72 9.40 4.25
C CYS A 101 16.96 8.48 3.04
N ALA A 102 17.67 7.36 3.23
CA ALA A 102 17.97 6.43 2.17
C ALA A 102 16.68 5.82 1.56
N PHE A 103 15.71 5.45 2.40
CA PHE A 103 14.40 4.99 1.94
C PHE A 103 13.68 6.07 1.13
N THR A 104 13.64 7.29 1.63
CA THR A 104 12.97 8.42 0.96
C THR A 104 13.61 8.71 -0.40
N GLU A 105 14.94 8.72 -0.50
CA GLU A 105 15.65 8.90 -1.76
C GLU A 105 15.35 7.78 -2.75
N ALA A 106 15.27 6.55 -2.28
CA ALA A 106 14.91 5.40 -3.13
C ALA A 106 13.44 5.52 -3.59
N ALA A 107 12.51 5.84 -2.69
CA ALA A 107 11.09 6.02 -2.99
C ALA A 107 10.83 7.14 -4.00
N LEU A 108 11.61 8.22 -3.96
CA LEU A 108 11.52 9.30 -4.96
C LEU A 108 11.84 8.83 -6.38
N ARG A 109 12.61 7.76 -6.56
CA ARG A 109 12.86 7.18 -7.88
C ARG A 109 11.61 6.51 -8.43
N THR A 110 10.86 5.76 -7.61
CA THR A 110 9.58 5.17 -8.02
C THR A 110 8.53 6.24 -8.29
N ALA A 111 8.46 7.28 -7.45
CA ALA A 111 7.55 8.39 -7.66
C ALA A 111 7.77 9.09 -9.02
N ARG A 112 9.02 9.19 -9.49
CA ARG A 112 9.32 9.71 -10.82
C ARG A 112 8.78 8.82 -11.95
N VAL A 113 8.78 7.50 -11.76
CA VAL A 113 8.18 6.58 -12.74
C VAL A 113 6.69 6.83 -12.85
N TYR A 114 5.98 6.93 -11.72
CA TYR A 114 4.52 7.13 -11.71
C TYR A 114 4.03 8.42 -12.39
N VAL A 115 4.88 9.46 -12.42
CA VAL A 115 4.55 10.73 -13.08
C VAL A 115 5.18 10.89 -14.45
N ALA A 116 5.93 9.88 -14.93
CA ALA A 116 6.56 9.91 -16.24
C ALA A 116 5.50 9.86 -17.36
N ASP A 117 5.79 10.50 -18.47
CA ASP A 117 4.88 10.52 -19.63
C ASP A 117 4.71 9.12 -20.23
N GLU A 118 5.75 8.30 -20.18
CA GLU A 118 5.73 6.90 -20.64
C GLU A 118 4.73 6.06 -19.83
N ASP A 119 4.71 6.21 -18.50
CA ASP A 119 3.78 5.49 -17.63
C ASP A 119 2.34 5.95 -17.91
N ARG A 120 2.12 7.26 -17.98
CA ARG A 120 0.81 7.85 -18.29
C ARG A 120 0.30 7.41 -19.66
N PHE A 121 1.18 7.34 -20.66
CA PHE A 121 0.85 6.83 -22.00
C PHE A 121 0.48 5.35 -21.94
N ALA A 122 1.27 4.53 -21.24
CA ALA A 122 1.00 3.09 -21.09
C ALA A 122 -0.35 2.83 -20.40
N MET A 123 -0.65 3.57 -19.33
CA MET A 123 -1.94 3.50 -18.63
C MET A 123 -3.11 3.90 -19.54
N GLN A 124 -2.95 4.97 -20.33
CA GLN A 124 -3.98 5.39 -21.29
C GLN A 124 -4.17 4.35 -22.39
N ALA A 125 -3.09 3.82 -22.96
CA ALA A 125 -3.15 2.81 -24.01
C ALA A 125 -3.84 1.53 -23.51
N LEU A 126 -3.51 1.08 -22.28
CA LEU A 126 -4.17 -0.05 -21.63
C LEU A 126 -5.67 0.22 -21.43
N ALA A 127 -6.04 1.40 -20.94
CA ALA A 127 -7.44 1.78 -20.75
C ALA A 127 -8.22 1.77 -22.06
N ASP A 128 -7.62 2.23 -23.17
CA ASP A 128 -8.24 2.25 -24.49
C ASP A 128 -8.41 0.83 -25.05
N LEU A 129 -7.40 -0.04 -24.87
CA LEU A 129 -7.49 -1.45 -25.24
C LEU A 129 -8.60 -2.18 -24.46
N LEU A 130 -8.67 -1.96 -23.14
CA LEU A 130 -9.72 -2.55 -22.31
C LEU A 130 -11.10 -2.04 -22.70
N ARG A 131 -11.26 -0.74 -22.96
CA ARG A 131 -12.54 -0.20 -23.47
C ARG A 131 -12.95 -0.82 -24.80
N SER A 132 -12.00 -1.01 -25.72
CA SER A 132 -12.29 -1.64 -27.00
C SER A 132 -12.65 -3.12 -26.87
N ALA A 133 -12.09 -3.82 -25.88
CA ALA A 133 -12.37 -5.24 -25.64
C ALA A 133 -13.68 -5.47 -24.87
N VAL A 134 -14.02 -4.59 -23.92
CA VAL A 134 -15.16 -4.76 -22.99
C VAL A 134 -16.34 -3.84 -23.37
N GLY A 135 -16.07 -2.78 -24.09
CA GLY A 135 -17.03 -1.70 -24.42
C GLY A 135 -17.92 -2.02 -25.62
N ARG A 136 -18.50 -3.18 -25.64
CA ARG A 136 -19.57 -3.56 -26.57
C ARG A 136 -20.89 -3.65 -25.83
#